data_6b3d8cfca7efeea14b76c146491d83b2
#
_entry.id   6b3d8cfca7efeea14b76c146491d83b2
#
_cell.length_a   1.000
_cell.length_b   1.000
_cell.length_c   1.000
_cell.angle_alpha   90.00
_cell.angle_beta   90.00
_cell.angle_gamma   90.00
#
_symmetry.space_group_name_H-M   'P 1'
#
loop_
_entity.id
_entity.type
_entity.pdbx_description
1 polymer ?
#
loop_
_entity_poly.entity_id
_entity_poly.type
_entity_poly.pdbx_seq_one_letter_code
_entity_poly.pdbx_strand_id
1 'polypeptide(L)'
;ADVLLVGDERVYEFITHLLAEIRRTFRSRKIHIGMDEAFGLGRGAYLDLHGYHPQLEIMKQHLERVLSICKTLEIEPMVWSDMLINASHGKGTGMANYYNTDHPILPEAHDAFPRDLTQVFWDYNHHEASTYEAIIARHKIFTDRVVFAGACWNWNSFTTDYDKTFLITKPALQACKRSGVRDVFMTTWGDNGVEGSLLETLLGAQLFAEYGYADEVDDARLRARFLTCTGCNYDDFRAMTY
;
A
#
# COMPACT_ATOMS: atom_id res chain seq x y z
N ALA A 1 -16.35 -15.18 -2.54
CA ALA A 1 -15.02 -15.39 -1.95
C ALA A 1 -14.02 -14.64 -2.82
N ASP A 2 -13.24 -13.80 -2.21
CA ASP A 2 -12.43 -12.77 -2.87
C ASP A 2 -10.93 -13.12 -2.77
N VAL A 3 -10.61 -14.35 -2.34
CA VAL A 3 -9.25 -14.81 -2.07
C VAL A 3 -8.94 -16.00 -2.95
N LEU A 4 -7.79 -15.97 -3.60
CA LEU A 4 -7.27 -17.08 -4.39
C LEU A 4 -7.04 -18.32 -3.50
N LEU A 5 -7.34 -19.49 -4.03
CA LEU A 5 -7.17 -20.76 -3.31
C LEU A 5 -5.68 -21.14 -3.29
N VAL A 6 -5.04 -20.93 -2.15
CA VAL A 6 -3.63 -21.27 -1.96
C VAL A 6 -3.44 -22.78 -2.10
N GLY A 7 -2.44 -23.17 -2.91
CA GLY A 7 -2.14 -24.59 -3.19
C GLY A 7 -2.80 -25.15 -4.45
N ASP A 8 -3.76 -24.46 -5.07
CA ASP A 8 -4.32 -24.86 -6.37
C ASP A 8 -3.37 -24.42 -7.51
N GLU A 9 -2.89 -25.38 -8.29
CA GLU A 9 -1.93 -25.12 -9.39
C GLU A 9 -2.50 -24.16 -10.44
N ARG A 10 -3.80 -24.18 -10.69
CA ARG A 10 -4.47 -23.28 -11.64
C ARG A 10 -4.31 -21.82 -11.26
N VAL A 11 -4.24 -21.51 -9.94
CA VAL A 11 -3.97 -20.16 -9.44
C VAL A 11 -2.57 -19.72 -9.87
N TYR A 12 -1.59 -20.57 -9.74
CA TYR A 12 -0.20 -20.24 -10.07
C TYR A 12 0.07 -20.20 -11.57
N GLU A 13 -0.63 -21.01 -12.35
CA GLU A 13 -0.65 -20.89 -13.82
C GLU A 13 -1.22 -19.53 -14.24
N PHE A 14 -2.35 -19.12 -13.67
CA PHE A 14 -2.95 -17.82 -13.93
C PHE A 14 -2.00 -16.67 -13.56
N ILE A 15 -1.41 -16.69 -12.36
CA ILE A 15 -0.45 -15.68 -11.88
C ILE A 15 0.77 -15.63 -12.81
N THR A 16 1.26 -16.78 -13.25
CA THR A 16 2.40 -16.85 -14.18
C THR A 16 2.09 -16.15 -15.48
N HIS A 17 0.95 -16.44 -16.09
CA HIS A 17 0.54 -15.80 -17.33
C HIS A 17 0.34 -14.29 -17.17
N LEU A 18 -0.33 -13.87 -16.09
CA LEU A 18 -0.54 -12.44 -15.78
C LEU A 18 0.78 -11.70 -15.65
N LEU A 19 1.69 -12.20 -14.82
CA LEU A 19 2.99 -11.57 -14.58
C LEU A 19 3.89 -11.61 -15.82
N ALA A 20 3.85 -12.66 -16.63
CA ALA A 20 4.58 -12.72 -17.88
C ALA A 20 4.11 -11.64 -18.87
N GLU A 21 2.79 -11.43 -19.00
CA GLU A 21 2.26 -10.37 -19.85
C GLU A 21 2.64 -8.97 -19.36
N ILE A 22 2.56 -8.70 -18.04
CA ILE A 22 3.01 -7.44 -17.48
C ILE A 22 4.50 -7.23 -17.74
N ARG A 23 5.32 -8.26 -17.49
CA ARG A 23 6.77 -8.21 -17.70
C ARG A 23 7.16 -7.97 -19.16
N ARG A 24 6.41 -8.52 -20.10
CA ARG A 24 6.61 -8.30 -21.53
C ARG A 24 6.22 -6.89 -21.98
N THR A 25 5.19 -6.32 -21.34
CA THR A 25 4.61 -5.02 -21.72
C THR A 25 5.41 -3.85 -21.16
N PHE A 26 5.90 -3.95 -19.94
CA PHE A 26 6.59 -2.85 -19.26
C PHE A 26 8.11 -3.06 -19.22
N ARG A 27 8.86 -1.97 -19.35
CA ARG A 27 10.32 -1.98 -19.21
C ARG A 27 10.77 -2.20 -17.76
N SER A 28 10.00 -1.72 -16.79
CA SER A 28 10.31 -1.89 -15.38
C SER A 28 10.30 -3.35 -14.99
N ARG A 29 11.26 -3.73 -14.15
CA ARG A 29 11.26 -5.02 -13.45
C ARG A 29 10.54 -4.94 -12.11
N LYS A 30 10.38 -3.73 -11.54
CA LYS A 30 9.61 -3.51 -10.31
C LYS A 30 8.13 -3.63 -10.65
N ILE A 31 7.48 -4.65 -10.11
CA ILE A 31 6.07 -4.96 -10.35
C ILE A 31 5.41 -5.20 -9.01
N HIS A 32 4.27 -4.52 -8.78
CA HIS A 32 3.47 -4.75 -7.60
C HIS A 32 2.60 -6.00 -7.80
N ILE A 33 2.66 -6.93 -6.85
CA ILE A 33 1.99 -8.23 -6.93
C ILE A 33 0.73 -8.34 -6.07
N GLY A 34 0.27 -7.23 -5.49
CA GLY A 34 -0.95 -7.19 -4.67
C GLY A 34 -0.76 -7.79 -3.27
N MET A 35 -1.66 -8.70 -2.89
CA MET A 35 -1.71 -9.46 -1.63
C MET A 35 -2.30 -8.72 -0.44
N ASP A 36 -3.04 -7.64 -0.67
CA ASP A 36 -3.75 -6.87 0.34
C ASP A 36 -5.11 -7.49 0.71
N GLU A 37 -5.59 -7.11 1.87
CA GLU A 37 -6.99 -7.28 2.33
C GLU A 37 -7.57 -8.69 2.20
N ALA A 38 -6.74 -9.72 2.20
CA ALA A 38 -7.18 -11.12 2.09
C ALA A 38 -7.88 -11.62 3.37
N PHE A 39 -8.97 -10.96 3.80
CA PHE A 39 -9.68 -11.24 5.05
C PHE A 39 -10.25 -12.66 5.12
N GLY A 40 -10.55 -13.26 3.97
CA GLY A 40 -11.02 -14.63 3.84
C GLY A 40 -9.93 -15.70 3.83
N LEU A 41 -8.65 -15.31 4.05
CA LEU A 41 -7.52 -16.24 4.00
C LEU A 41 -7.68 -17.41 4.98
N GLY A 42 -7.56 -18.62 4.46
CA GLY A 42 -7.73 -19.85 5.25
C GLY A 42 -9.18 -20.23 5.54
N ARG A 43 -10.17 -19.57 4.93
CA ARG A 43 -11.60 -19.85 5.08
C ARG A 43 -12.19 -20.45 3.79
N GLY A 44 -13.48 -20.81 3.85
CA GLY A 44 -14.23 -21.37 2.72
C GLY A 44 -13.55 -22.59 2.13
N ALA A 45 -13.38 -22.65 0.82
CA ALA A 45 -12.82 -23.80 0.12
C ALA A 45 -11.44 -24.24 0.65
N TYR A 46 -10.60 -23.31 1.10
CA TYR A 46 -9.32 -23.68 1.71
C TYR A 46 -9.54 -24.49 2.99
N LEU A 47 -10.40 -24.02 3.89
CA LEU A 47 -10.72 -24.72 5.15
C LEU A 47 -11.34 -26.09 4.88
N ASP A 48 -12.23 -26.18 3.89
CA ASP A 48 -12.92 -27.42 3.53
C ASP A 48 -11.95 -28.50 3.00
N LEU A 49 -10.92 -28.08 2.26
CA LEU A 49 -9.97 -28.98 1.61
C LEU A 49 -8.77 -29.33 2.51
N HIS A 50 -8.29 -28.37 3.30
CA HIS A 50 -7.02 -28.49 4.02
C HIS A 50 -7.16 -28.47 5.54
N GLY A 51 -8.34 -28.14 6.07
CA GLY A 51 -8.53 -27.89 7.49
C GLY A 51 -7.97 -26.52 7.92
N TYR A 52 -7.90 -26.31 9.23
CA TYR A 52 -7.37 -25.07 9.80
C TYR A 52 -5.86 -25.02 9.71
N HIS A 53 -5.35 -23.92 9.16
CA HIS A 53 -3.95 -23.51 9.21
C HIS A 53 -3.83 -22.04 9.67
N PRO A 54 -2.77 -21.68 10.41
CA PRO A 54 -2.48 -20.29 10.74
C PRO A 54 -2.32 -19.43 9.46
N GLN A 55 -2.85 -18.22 9.47
CA GLN A 55 -2.78 -17.33 8.31
C GLN A 55 -1.34 -17.02 7.90
N LEU A 56 -0.41 -16.93 8.84
CA LEU A 56 1.01 -16.74 8.56
C LEU A 56 1.58 -17.88 7.68
N GLU A 57 1.23 -19.12 7.96
CA GLU A 57 1.68 -20.27 7.16
C GLU A 57 1.10 -20.23 5.75
N ILE A 58 -0.20 -19.93 5.63
CA ILE A 58 -0.88 -19.85 4.32
C ILE A 58 -0.29 -18.70 3.49
N MET A 59 -0.08 -17.53 4.09
CA MET A 59 0.50 -16.38 3.42
C MET A 59 1.94 -16.66 2.98
N LYS A 60 2.73 -17.29 3.83
CA LYS A 60 4.10 -17.70 3.52
C LYS A 60 4.13 -18.67 2.34
N GLN A 61 3.32 -19.71 2.37
CA GLN A 61 3.22 -20.70 1.27
C GLN A 61 2.87 -20.02 -0.06
N HIS A 62 1.87 -19.14 -0.06
CA HIS A 62 1.47 -18.42 -1.26
C HIS A 62 2.58 -17.51 -1.77
N LEU A 63 3.15 -16.70 -0.88
CA LEU A 63 4.22 -15.76 -1.22
C LEU A 63 5.45 -16.47 -1.80
N GLU A 64 5.90 -17.57 -1.20
CA GLU A 64 7.04 -18.37 -1.71
C GLU A 64 6.81 -18.84 -3.16
N ARG A 65 5.58 -19.29 -3.48
CA ARG A 65 5.23 -19.71 -4.84
C ARG A 65 5.26 -18.53 -5.82
N VAL A 66 4.66 -17.40 -5.45
CA VAL A 66 4.64 -16.21 -6.30
C VAL A 66 6.06 -15.62 -6.48
N LEU A 67 6.87 -15.59 -5.43
CA LEU A 67 8.27 -15.15 -5.52
C LEU A 67 9.11 -16.06 -6.44
N SER A 68 8.85 -17.36 -6.44
CA SER A 68 9.49 -18.29 -7.39
C SER A 68 9.13 -17.95 -8.86
N ILE A 69 7.86 -17.63 -9.12
CA ILE A 69 7.41 -17.16 -10.44
C ILE A 69 8.09 -15.84 -10.80
N CYS A 70 8.12 -14.87 -9.88
CA CYS A 70 8.79 -13.59 -10.07
C CYS A 70 10.27 -13.77 -10.43
N LYS A 71 10.97 -14.67 -9.73
CA LYS A 71 12.37 -14.98 -9.99
C LYS A 71 12.57 -15.54 -11.40
N THR A 72 11.72 -16.45 -11.85
CA THR A 72 11.78 -17.03 -13.20
C THR A 72 11.56 -15.98 -14.29
N LEU A 73 10.68 -15.00 -14.02
CA LEU A 73 10.35 -13.91 -14.95
C LEU A 73 11.27 -12.68 -14.80
N GLU A 74 12.30 -12.77 -13.95
CA GLU A 74 13.20 -11.65 -13.63
C GLU A 74 12.45 -10.39 -13.15
N ILE A 75 11.43 -10.56 -12.31
CA ILE A 75 10.64 -9.50 -11.68
C ILE A 75 11.23 -9.19 -10.31
N GLU A 76 11.29 -7.91 -9.97
CA GLU A 76 11.55 -7.37 -8.64
C GLU A 76 10.20 -7.08 -7.97
N PRO A 77 9.66 -7.99 -7.15
CA PRO A 77 8.30 -7.86 -6.64
C PRO A 77 8.20 -6.81 -5.55
N MET A 78 7.09 -6.08 -5.54
CA MET A 78 6.60 -5.28 -4.43
C MET A 78 5.26 -5.85 -3.99
N VAL A 79 4.99 -5.85 -2.68
CA VAL A 79 3.78 -6.43 -2.09
C VAL A 79 3.15 -5.45 -1.11
N TRP A 80 1.82 -5.39 -1.06
CA TRP A 80 1.14 -4.73 0.05
C TRP A 80 1.44 -5.45 1.35
N SER A 81 1.78 -4.70 2.38
CA SER A 81 2.34 -5.25 3.61
C SER A 81 1.31 -5.54 4.70
N ASP A 82 0.08 -5.08 4.56
CA ASP A 82 -0.97 -5.22 5.58
C ASP A 82 -1.19 -6.66 6.02
N MET A 83 -1.32 -7.59 5.06
CA MET A 83 -1.51 -9.00 5.37
C MET A 83 -0.27 -9.64 6.02
N LEU A 84 0.94 -9.23 5.63
CA LEU A 84 2.17 -9.73 6.21
C LEU A 84 2.30 -9.28 7.68
N ILE A 85 2.04 -8.01 7.93
CA ILE A 85 2.05 -7.44 9.29
C ILE A 85 0.94 -8.05 10.14
N ASN A 86 -0.30 -8.14 9.63
CA ASN A 86 -1.43 -8.72 10.35
C ASN A 86 -1.21 -10.19 10.72
N ALA A 87 -0.71 -10.99 9.79
CA ALA A 87 -0.39 -12.39 10.06
C ALA A 87 0.74 -12.56 11.09
N SER A 88 1.66 -11.60 11.15
CA SER A 88 2.85 -11.67 12.01
C SER A 88 2.56 -11.53 13.51
N HIS A 89 1.42 -11.03 13.93
CA HIS A 89 1.05 -10.93 15.36
C HIS A 89 -0.08 -11.91 15.79
N GLY A 90 -0.55 -12.77 14.89
CA GLY A 90 -1.47 -13.86 15.22
C GLY A 90 -2.88 -13.45 15.69
N LYS A 91 -3.26 -12.18 15.55
CA LYS A 91 -4.57 -11.68 16.00
C LYS A 91 -5.68 -11.75 14.93
N GLY A 92 -5.36 -12.38 13.81
CA GLY A 92 -6.27 -12.48 12.68
C GLY A 92 -6.27 -11.22 11.82
N THR A 93 -6.90 -11.34 10.67
CA THR A 93 -6.95 -10.28 9.66
C THR A 93 -8.28 -9.56 9.75
N GLY A 94 -8.27 -8.33 10.17
CA GLY A 94 -9.43 -7.47 10.15
C GLY A 94 -8.98 -6.03 9.98
N MET A 95 -9.82 -5.17 9.41
CA MET A 95 -9.49 -3.77 9.16
C MET A 95 -9.01 -3.05 10.43
N ALA A 96 -9.54 -3.40 11.60
CA ALA A 96 -9.13 -2.82 12.87
C ALA A 96 -7.68 -3.18 13.30
N ASN A 97 -7.05 -4.12 12.64
CA ASN A 97 -5.71 -4.59 12.97
C ASN A 97 -4.64 -4.11 11.99
N TYR A 98 -5.00 -3.32 10.98
CA TYR A 98 -4.02 -2.79 10.05
C TYR A 98 -2.94 -2.01 10.77
N TYR A 99 -1.70 -2.47 10.58
CA TYR A 99 -0.51 -1.84 11.12
C TYR A 99 -0.55 -1.54 12.62
N ASN A 100 -1.34 -2.32 13.38
CA ASN A 100 -1.40 -2.16 14.83
C ASN A 100 0.00 -2.40 15.44
N THR A 101 0.49 -1.41 16.17
CA THR A 101 1.81 -1.44 16.81
C THR A 101 1.79 -1.96 18.25
N ASP A 102 0.61 -2.17 18.84
CA ASP A 102 0.45 -2.61 20.23
C ASP A 102 0.63 -4.11 20.42
N HIS A 103 0.48 -4.89 19.34
CA HIS A 103 0.64 -6.33 19.41
C HIS A 103 2.09 -6.74 19.11
N PRO A 104 2.68 -7.64 19.93
CA PRO A 104 4.02 -8.15 19.68
C PRO A 104 4.04 -8.99 18.39
N ILE A 105 5.17 -8.96 17.71
CA ILE A 105 5.45 -9.86 16.59
C ILE A 105 5.68 -11.28 17.15
N LEU A 106 5.06 -12.27 16.53
CA LEU A 106 5.31 -13.67 16.86
C LEU A 106 6.77 -14.04 16.56
N PRO A 107 7.45 -14.82 17.41
CA PRO A 107 8.84 -15.21 17.16
C PRO A 107 9.03 -15.87 15.79
N GLU A 108 8.12 -16.74 15.39
CA GLU A 108 8.14 -17.45 14.10
C GLU A 108 7.92 -16.54 12.89
N ALA A 109 7.43 -15.32 13.10
CA ALA A 109 7.20 -14.37 12.02
C ALA A 109 8.46 -13.56 11.64
N HIS A 110 9.47 -13.47 12.52
CA HIS A 110 10.66 -12.66 12.28
C HIS A 110 11.40 -13.04 10.99
N ASP A 111 11.45 -14.33 10.68
CA ASP A 111 12.12 -14.86 9.48
C ASP A 111 11.12 -15.45 8.47
N ALA A 112 9.84 -15.09 8.59
CA ALA A 112 8.79 -15.65 7.72
C ALA A 112 8.87 -15.14 6.28
N PHE A 113 9.47 -13.98 6.06
CA PHE A 113 9.51 -13.31 4.76
C PHE A 113 10.95 -12.96 4.37
N PRO A 114 11.29 -12.98 3.04
CA PRO A 114 12.60 -12.57 2.58
C PRO A 114 12.89 -11.09 2.90
N ARG A 115 14.04 -10.81 3.48
CA ARG A 115 14.43 -9.43 3.86
C ARG A 115 14.60 -8.48 2.68
N ASP A 116 14.84 -8.99 1.50
CA ASP A 116 14.96 -8.21 0.26
C ASP A 116 13.62 -8.01 -0.47
N LEU A 117 12.51 -8.53 0.10
CA LEU A 117 11.17 -8.27 -0.42
C LEU A 117 10.78 -6.82 -0.15
N THR A 118 10.41 -6.10 -1.21
CA THR A 118 9.91 -4.73 -1.08
C THR A 118 8.49 -4.76 -0.52
N GLN A 119 8.32 -4.22 0.67
CA GLN A 119 7.02 -4.10 1.34
C GLN A 119 6.48 -2.69 1.18
N VAL A 120 5.28 -2.58 0.63
CA VAL A 120 4.57 -1.32 0.43
C VAL A 120 3.57 -1.15 1.58
N PHE A 121 3.82 -0.17 2.39
CA PHE A 121 2.96 0.25 3.48
C PHE A 121 2.01 1.35 2.99
N TRP A 122 0.72 1.19 3.22
CA TRP A 122 -0.29 2.18 2.89
C TRP A 122 -1.05 2.62 4.14
N ASP A 123 -1.32 3.92 4.26
CA ASP A 123 -2.12 4.46 5.36
C ASP A 123 -2.77 5.77 4.94
N TYR A 124 -4.04 5.93 5.30
CA TYR A 124 -4.86 7.08 4.92
C TYR A 124 -5.66 7.63 6.11
N ASN A 125 -5.39 7.15 7.33
CA ASN A 125 -6.24 7.44 8.48
C ASN A 125 -5.49 8.12 9.63
N HIS A 126 -4.18 7.96 9.73
CA HIS A 126 -3.40 8.61 10.77
C HIS A 126 -2.94 10.00 10.32
N HIS A 127 -2.78 10.88 11.30
CA HIS A 127 -2.37 12.28 11.08
C HIS A 127 -1.22 12.72 12.00
N GLU A 128 -0.64 11.76 12.74
CA GLU A 128 0.50 12.00 13.61
C GLU A 128 1.76 11.32 13.05
N ALA A 129 2.83 12.11 12.85
CA ALA A 129 4.09 11.58 12.31
C ALA A 129 4.67 10.44 13.14
N SER A 130 4.53 10.48 14.46
CA SER A 130 4.98 9.43 15.39
C SER A 130 4.32 8.08 15.12
N THR A 131 3.05 8.07 14.72
CA THR A 131 2.35 6.84 14.36
C THR A 131 2.93 6.23 13.09
N TYR A 132 3.16 7.03 12.05
CA TYR A 132 3.81 6.57 10.83
C TYR A 132 5.24 6.06 11.11
N GLU A 133 6.02 6.75 11.97
CA GLU A 133 7.36 6.31 12.37
C GLU A 133 7.32 4.95 13.07
N ALA A 134 6.36 4.72 13.98
CA ALA A 134 6.19 3.44 14.66
C ALA A 134 5.83 2.31 13.70
N ILE A 135 4.93 2.56 12.73
CA ILE A 135 4.55 1.59 11.71
C ILE A 135 5.74 1.27 10.78
N ILE A 136 6.50 2.27 10.34
CA ILE A 136 7.72 2.07 9.53
C ILE A 136 8.77 1.26 10.32
N ALA A 137 8.96 1.56 11.61
CA ALA A 137 9.87 0.79 12.45
C ALA A 137 9.48 -0.69 12.53
N ARG A 138 8.17 -0.99 12.58
CA ARG A 138 7.67 -2.36 12.53
C ARG A 138 7.99 -3.06 11.21
N HIS A 139 7.83 -2.39 10.07
CA HIS A 139 8.20 -2.95 8.78
C HIS A 139 9.69 -3.28 8.69
N LYS A 140 10.54 -2.45 9.29
CA LYS A 140 11.99 -2.67 9.30
C LYS A 140 12.46 -3.90 10.08
N ILE A 141 11.58 -4.52 10.86
CA ILE A 141 11.83 -5.83 11.46
C ILE A 141 11.90 -6.90 10.35
N PHE A 142 11.10 -6.77 9.30
CA PHE A 142 10.94 -7.76 8.23
C PHE A 142 11.75 -7.46 6.97
N THR A 143 11.90 -6.18 6.63
CA THR A 143 12.55 -5.77 5.38
C THR A 143 13.36 -4.49 5.53
N ASP A 144 14.40 -4.37 4.72
CA ASP A 144 15.15 -3.12 4.55
C ASP A 144 14.58 -2.25 3.41
N ARG A 145 13.57 -2.77 2.68
CA ARG A 145 12.96 -2.14 1.49
C ARG A 145 11.51 -1.76 1.77
N VAL A 146 11.32 -0.68 2.51
CA VAL A 146 9.99 -0.11 2.78
C VAL A 146 9.68 0.98 1.76
N VAL A 147 8.50 0.89 1.15
CA VAL A 147 7.91 1.91 0.28
C VAL A 147 6.62 2.41 0.94
N PHE A 148 6.33 3.69 0.86
CA PHE A 148 5.10 4.26 1.38
C PHE A 148 4.14 4.64 0.26
N ALA A 149 2.90 4.20 0.38
CA ALA A 149 1.79 4.61 -0.46
C ALA A 149 0.86 5.54 0.35
N GLY A 150 0.95 6.84 0.06
CA GLY A 150 -0.02 7.82 0.55
C GLY A 150 -1.19 7.98 -0.41
N ALA A 151 -2.11 8.89 -0.14
CA ALA A 151 -3.27 9.07 -0.99
C ALA A 151 -3.70 10.53 -1.17
N CYS A 152 -4.29 10.79 -2.33
CA CYS A 152 -5.28 11.84 -2.48
C CYS A 152 -6.66 11.17 -2.32
N TRP A 153 -7.39 11.52 -1.25
CA TRP A 153 -8.64 10.85 -0.91
C TRP A 153 -9.77 11.24 -1.88
N ASN A 154 -10.04 10.41 -2.86
CA ASN A 154 -11.07 10.64 -3.89
C ASN A 154 -12.07 9.49 -4.03
N TRP A 155 -12.10 8.55 -3.09
CA TRP A 155 -13.05 7.42 -3.07
C TRP A 155 -13.99 7.51 -1.87
N ASN A 156 -15.11 6.79 -1.93
CA ASN A 156 -16.16 6.83 -0.93
C ASN A 156 -16.81 8.22 -0.75
N SER A 157 -16.74 9.09 -1.78
CA SER A 157 -17.34 10.43 -1.78
C SER A 157 -17.63 10.89 -3.20
N PHE A 158 -18.42 11.95 -3.36
CA PHE A 158 -18.73 12.53 -4.68
C PHE A 158 -17.60 13.39 -5.25
N THR A 159 -16.70 13.86 -4.39
CA THR A 159 -15.58 14.74 -4.75
C THR A 159 -14.36 14.34 -3.94
N THR A 160 -13.21 14.90 -4.30
CA THR A 160 -11.97 14.72 -3.53
C THR A 160 -12.07 15.39 -2.16
N ASP A 161 -11.81 14.62 -1.08
CA ASP A 161 -11.66 15.15 0.28
C ASP A 161 -10.25 15.74 0.46
N TYR A 162 -10.15 17.03 0.16
CA TYR A 162 -8.88 17.73 0.33
C TYR A 162 -8.51 17.98 1.78
N ASP A 163 -9.47 18.14 2.69
CA ASP A 163 -9.17 18.36 4.10
C ASP A 163 -8.47 17.15 4.69
N LYS A 164 -8.98 15.95 4.40
CA LYS A 164 -8.31 14.71 4.76
C LYS A 164 -6.97 14.56 4.05
N THR A 165 -6.90 14.81 2.76
CA THR A 165 -5.66 14.72 1.96
C THR A 165 -4.56 15.60 2.53
N PHE A 166 -4.86 16.85 2.88
CA PHE A 166 -3.91 17.78 3.49
C PHE A 166 -3.49 17.35 4.89
N LEU A 167 -4.45 16.84 5.69
CA LEU A 167 -4.21 16.41 7.05
C LEU A 167 -3.21 15.24 7.13
N ILE A 168 -3.32 14.26 6.22
CA ILE A 168 -2.51 13.03 6.26
C ILE A 168 -1.16 13.16 5.53
N THR A 169 -1.07 13.98 4.48
CA THR A 169 0.10 14.01 3.58
C THR A 169 1.36 14.51 4.29
N LYS A 170 1.28 15.62 5.00
CA LYS A 170 2.44 16.21 5.69
C LYS A 170 3.07 15.26 6.70
N PRO A 171 2.34 14.76 7.73
CA PRO A 171 2.93 13.92 8.75
C PRO A 171 3.48 12.60 8.20
N ALA A 172 2.81 12.00 7.21
CA ALA A 172 3.27 10.77 6.58
C ALA A 172 4.61 10.96 5.87
N LEU A 173 4.75 11.98 5.01
CA LEU A 173 5.98 12.20 4.27
C LEU A 173 7.13 12.72 5.14
N GLN A 174 6.84 13.47 6.21
CA GLN A 174 7.85 13.82 7.21
C GLN A 174 8.37 12.57 7.95
N ALA A 175 7.48 11.67 8.36
CA ALA A 175 7.85 10.40 8.99
C ALA A 175 8.69 9.53 8.06
N CYS A 176 8.32 9.42 6.78
CA CYS A 176 9.09 8.70 5.76
C CYS A 176 10.53 9.22 5.69
N LYS A 177 10.72 10.55 5.59
CA LYS A 177 12.06 11.16 5.53
C LYS A 177 12.87 10.88 6.79
N ARG A 178 12.31 11.11 7.98
CA ARG A 178 12.98 10.86 9.26
C ARG A 178 13.34 9.40 9.44
N SER A 179 12.50 8.51 8.94
CA SER A 179 12.73 7.06 8.99
C SER A 179 13.57 6.52 7.83
N GLY A 180 14.03 7.37 6.90
CA GLY A 180 14.85 6.96 5.76
C GLY A 180 14.11 6.18 4.67
N VAL A 181 12.79 6.25 4.62
CA VAL A 181 11.97 5.75 3.50
C VAL A 181 12.04 6.78 2.39
N ARG A 182 12.57 6.36 1.24
CA ARG A 182 12.83 7.25 0.10
C ARG A 182 11.90 7.03 -1.09
N ASP A 183 11.40 5.81 -1.23
CA ASP A 183 10.46 5.46 -2.27
C ASP A 183 9.04 5.68 -1.74
N VAL A 184 8.33 6.64 -2.32
CA VAL A 184 6.96 7.00 -1.97
C VAL A 184 6.15 7.23 -3.23
N PHE A 185 4.86 6.88 -3.20
CA PHE A 185 3.93 7.23 -4.28
C PHE A 185 2.54 7.56 -3.71
N MET A 186 1.74 8.24 -4.51
CA MET A 186 0.38 8.60 -4.16
C MET A 186 -0.61 7.68 -4.88
N THR A 187 -1.62 7.24 -4.17
CA THR A 187 -2.76 6.50 -4.72
C THR A 187 -3.99 7.38 -4.87
N THR A 188 -4.84 6.99 -5.81
CA THR A 188 -6.17 7.56 -6.04
C THR A 188 -7.09 6.37 -6.34
N TRP A 189 -7.70 5.84 -5.28
CA TRP A 189 -8.52 4.63 -5.42
C TRP A 189 -9.87 4.91 -6.05
N GLY A 190 -10.44 3.89 -6.68
CA GLY A 190 -11.77 3.94 -7.29
C GLY A 190 -12.80 3.06 -6.59
N ASP A 191 -12.61 2.80 -5.29
CA ASP A 191 -13.45 1.91 -4.51
C ASP A 191 -14.88 2.44 -4.42
N ASN A 192 -15.85 1.52 -4.49
CA ASN A 192 -17.28 1.80 -4.38
C ASN A 192 -17.82 2.80 -5.44
N GLY A 193 -17.16 2.88 -6.57
CA GLY A 193 -17.46 3.81 -7.64
C GLY A 193 -16.64 5.10 -7.56
N VAL A 194 -16.35 5.67 -8.71
CA VAL A 194 -15.68 6.97 -8.87
C VAL A 194 -16.69 7.93 -9.48
N GLU A 195 -17.40 8.66 -8.64
CA GLU A 195 -18.39 9.65 -9.08
C GLU A 195 -17.71 10.97 -9.50
N GLY A 196 -16.59 11.31 -8.86
CA GLY A 196 -15.79 12.50 -9.17
C GLY A 196 -14.85 12.31 -10.36
N SER A 197 -14.39 13.41 -10.92
CA SER A 197 -13.38 13.39 -11.95
C SER A 197 -12.00 13.06 -11.39
N LEU A 198 -11.24 12.19 -12.06
CA LEU A 198 -9.84 11.94 -11.69
C LEU A 198 -8.99 13.24 -11.72
N LEU A 199 -9.36 14.23 -12.53
CA LEU A 199 -8.69 15.54 -12.55
C LEU A 199 -8.78 16.29 -11.22
N GLU A 200 -9.79 15.99 -10.40
CA GLU A 200 -9.91 16.56 -9.06
C GLU A 200 -8.75 16.16 -8.14
N THR A 201 -8.00 15.11 -8.46
CA THR A 201 -6.85 14.70 -7.65
C THR A 201 -5.57 15.50 -7.89
N LEU A 202 -5.56 16.40 -8.89
CA LEU A 202 -4.36 17.15 -9.28
C LEU A 202 -3.78 17.99 -8.14
N LEU A 203 -4.61 18.63 -7.32
CA LEU A 203 -4.11 19.40 -6.18
C LEU A 203 -3.50 18.51 -5.10
N GLY A 204 -4.09 17.34 -4.83
CA GLY A 204 -3.51 16.35 -3.94
C GLY A 204 -2.15 15.84 -4.45
N ALA A 205 -2.04 15.60 -5.77
CA ALA A 205 -0.78 15.20 -6.39
C ALA A 205 0.30 16.28 -6.26
N GLN A 206 -0.06 17.55 -6.48
CA GLN A 206 0.86 18.66 -6.27
C GLN A 206 1.32 18.77 -4.81
N LEU A 207 0.39 18.67 -3.86
CA LEU A 207 0.68 18.69 -2.42
C LEU A 207 1.64 17.55 -2.03
N PHE A 208 1.35 16.34 -2.49
CA PHE A 208 2.18 15.15 -2.21
C PHE A 208 3.60 15.34 -2.76
N ALA A 209 3.72 15.84 -3.98
CA ALA A 209 5.02 16.13 -4.58
C ALA A 209 5.79 17.20 -3.81
N GLU A 210 5.14 18.31 -3.40
CA GLU A 210 5.78 19.36 -2.61
C GLU A 210 6.35 18.82 -1.30
N TYR A 211 5.55 18.06 -0.52
CA TYR A 211 6.05 17.41 0.71
C TYR A 211 7.04 16.26 0.45
N GLY A 212 7.03 15.69 -0.75
CA GLY A 212 8.06 14.74 -1.17
C GLY A 212 9.45 15.37 -1.20
N TYR A 213 9.56 16.64 -1.64
CA TYR A 213 10.81 17.36 -1.80
C TYR A 213 11.14 18.36 -0.69
N ALA A 214 10.16 18.82 0.08
CA ALA A 214 10.34 19.82 1.13
C ALA A 214 9.74 19.36 2.46
N ASP A 215 10.32 19.78 3.59
CA ASP A 215 9.80 19.45 4.91
C ASP A 215 8.62 20.34 5.30
N GLU A 216 8.63 21.58 4.81
CA GLU A 216 7.55 22.54 4.95
C GLU A 216 7.15 23.08 3.58
N VAL A 217 5.85 23.23 3.38
CA VAL A 217 5.25 23.75 2.16
C VAL A 217 4.54 25.05 2.49
N ASP A 218 5.00 26.12 1.84
CA ASP A 218 4.36 27.43 1.88
C ASP A 218 3.13 27.43 0.96
N ASP A 219 1.98 27.90 1.47
CA ASP A 219 0.71 27.95 0.74
C ASP A 219 0.80 28.82 -0.51
N ALA A 220 1.50 29.97 -0.43
CA ALA A 220 1.68 30.84 -1.60
C ALA A 220 2.47 30.15 -2.71
N ARG A 221 3.51 29.38 -2.35
CA ARG A 221 4.29 28.58 -3.28
C ARG A 221 3.45 27.46 -3.88
N LEU A 222 2.67 26.75 -3.06
CA LEU A 222 1.79 25.67 -3.53
C LEU A 222 0.79 26.20 -4.56
N ARG A 223 0.16 27.34 -4.31
CA ARG A 223 -0.76 28.03 -5.22
C ARG A 223 -0.09 28.39 -6.54
N ALA A 224 1.05 29.04 -6.48
CA ALA A 224 1.79 29.47 -7.67
C ALA A 224 2.21 28.26 -8.53
N ARG A 225 2.70 27.20 -7.91
CA ARG A 225 3.10 25.98 -8.62
C ARG A 225 1.92 25.20 -9.18
N PHE A 226 0.82 25.10 -8.43
CA PHE A 226 -0.38 24.47 -8.93
C PHE A 226 -0.91 25.15 -10.18
N LEU A 227 -1.00 26.50 -10.17
CA LEU A 227 -1.37 27.27 -11.35
C LEU A 227 -0.41 27.04 -12.52
N THR A 228 0.90 27.04 -12.26
CA THR A 228 1.91 26.83 -13.30
C THR A 228 1.86 25.44 -13.92
N CYS A 229 1.65 24.40 -13.10
CA CYS A 229 1.67 23.01 -13.56
C CYS A 229 0.37 22.58 -14.24
N THR A 230 -0.77 23.15 -13.84
CA THR A 230 -2.09 22.67 -14.26
C THR A 230 -2.89 23.70 -15.05
N GLY A 231 -2.56 24.99 -14.94
CA GLY A 231 -3.38 26.09 -15.44
C GLY A 231 -4.64 26.37 -14.61
N CYS A 232 -4.81 25.66 -13.48
CA CYS A 232 -6.02 25.72 -12.65
C CYS A 232 -5.82 26.61 -11.42
N ASN A 233 -6.92 27.14 -10.89
CA ASN A 233 -6.93 27.93 -9.67
C ASN A 233 -6.98 27.00 -8.46
N TYR A 234 -6.11 27.23 -7.49
CA TYR A 234 -6.04 26.47 -6.24
C TYR A 234 -7.34 26.55 -5.40
N ASP A 235 -7.92 27.76 -5.30
CA ASP A 235 -9.10 27.98 -4.46
C ASP A 235 -10.34 27.30 -5.04
N ASP A 236 -10.44 27.20 -6.36
CA ASP A 236 -11.52 26.48 -7.02
C ASP A 236 -11.45 24.99 -6.68
N PHE A 237 -10.23 24.41 -6.64
CA PHE A 237 -10.03 23.01 -6.23
C PHE A 237 -10.31 22.81 -4.74
N ARG A 238 -9.83 23.72 -3.88
CA ARG A 238 -10.11 23.64 -2.44
C ARG A 238 -11.62 23.75 -2.14
N ALA A 239 -12.36 24.50 -2.94
CA ALA A 239 -13.82 24.64 -2.79
C ALA A 239 -14.61 23.39 -3.22
N MET A 240 -13.98 22.44 -3.94
CA MET A 240 -14.60 21.16 -4.29
C MET A 240 -14.57 20.12 -3.15
N THR A 241 -13.91 20.41 -2.04
CA THR A 241 -13.89 19.49 -0.88
C THR A 241 -15.30 19.31 -0.34
N TYR A 242 -15.58 18.09 0.12
CA TYR A 242 -16.90 17.71 0.66
C TYR A 242 -17.05 18.10 2.12
#